data_e77dd2b3ac3746fffeff41b9882da3bb
#
_entry.id   e77dd2b3ac3746fffeff41b9882da3bb
#
_cell.length_a   1.000
_cell.length_b   1.000
_cell.length_c   1.000
_cell.angle_alpha   90.00
_cell.angle_beta   90.00
_cell.angle_gamma   90.00
#
_symmetry.space_group_name_H-M   'P 1'
#
loop_
_entity.id
_entity.type
_entity.pdbx_description
1 polymer ?
#
loop_
_entity_poly.entity_id
_entity_poly.type
_entity_poly.pdbx_seq_one_letter_code
_entity_poly.pdbx_strand_id
1 'polypeptide(L)'
;MAQLHRSFATLRIFGDALDPDEISNLVGSLPNLSYRKGQLLNSKNHDIVRRTGGWHLNATTCEPGNLDAQVEEILVKTTRDLTVWARLNRDYKIDLFCGLFMEETDEGVELSAKTLLALGERGIKIGLCLYAPTENAEAND
;
A
#
# COMPACT_ATOMS: atom_id res chain seq x y z
N MET A 1 -23.98 4.56 -9.69
CA MET A 1 -22.66 5.07 -9.29
C MET A 1 -21.62 4.54 -10.26
N ALA A 2 -20.84 5.42 -10.84
CA ALA A 2 -19.77 5.01 -11.76
C ALA A 2 -18.65 4.32 -10.99
N GLN A 3 -17.99 3.38 -11.64
CA GLN A 3 -16.84 2.68 -11.05
C GLN A 3 -15.63 3.62 -11.01
N LEU A 4 -14.86 3.55 -9.93
CA LEU A 4 -13.62 4.29 -9.77
C LEU A 4 -12.71 4.12 -10.99
N HIS A 5 -12.18 5.22 -11.51
CA HIS A 5 -11.37 5.23 -12.72
C HIS A 5 -10.10 4.39 -12.57
N ARG A 6 -9.34 4.59 -11.51
CA ARG A 6 -8.07 3.88 -11.30
C ARG A 6 -7.77 3.73 -9.82
N SER A 7 -7.19 2.60 -9.43
CA SER A 7 -6.71 2.40 -8.08
C SER A 7 -5.31 1.82 -8.06
N PHE A 8 -4.54 2.16 -7.03
CA PHE A 8 -3.33 1.42 -6.67
C PHE A 8 -3.37 1.06 -5.18
N ALA A 9 -2.65 0.00 -4.84
CA ALA A 9 -2.55 -0.47 -3.47
C ALA A 9 -1.13 -0.91 -3.17
N THR A 10 -0.64 -0.53 -1.99
CA THR A 10 0.71 -0.86 -1.52
C THR A 10 0.64 -1.29 -0.07
N LEU A 11 1.15 -2.48 0.22
CA LEU A 11 1.38 -2.93 1.59
C LEU A 11 2.65 -2.25 2.09
N ARG A 12 2.55 -1.56 3.25
CA ARG A 12 3.69 -0.84 3.82
C ARG A 12 3.93 -1.29 5.25
N ILE A 13 5.20 -1.52 5.58
CA ILE A 13 5.64 -1.86 6.93
C ILE A 13 6.73 -0.86 7.31
N PHE A 14 6.57 -0.20 8.46
CA PHE A 14 7.48 0.84 8.92
C PHE A 14 7.98 0.58 10.33
N GLY A 15 9.21 0.94 10.60
CA GLY A 15 9.78 0.90 11.94
C GLY A 15 11.23 1.34 11.96
N ASP A 16 11.66 1.94 13.08
CA ASP A 16 13.02 2.45 13.21
C ASP A 16 14.07 1.35 13.18
N ALA A 17 13.74 0.17 13.74
CA ALA A 17 14.63 -0.98 13.78
C ALA A 17 14.42 -1.94 12.60
N LEU A 18 13.64 -1.55 11.60
CA LEU A 18 13.27 -2.43 10.50
C LEU A 18 14.49 -2.82 9.67
N ASP A 19 14.66 -4.14 9.53
CA ASP A 19 15.62 -4.76 8.62
C ASP A 19 14.85 -5.32 7.42
N PRO A 20 15.02 -4.75 6.21
CA PRO A 20 14.27 -5.21 5.04
C PRO A 20 14.40 -6.70 4.75
N ASP A 21 15.58 -7.27 4.94
CA ASP A 21 15.80 -8.70 4.68
C ASP A 21 15.04 -9.58 5.67
N GLU A 22 14.98 -9.18 6.92
CA GLU A 22 14.19 -9.88 7.94
C GLU A 22 12.71 -9.85 7.59
N ILE A 23 12.21 -8.68 7.18
CA ILE A 23 10.80 -8.55 6.77
C ILE A 23 10.50 -9.44 5.58
N SER A 24 11.35 -9.42 4.55
CA SER A 24 11.18 -10.27 3.37
C SER A 24 11.12 -11.75 3.73
N ASN A 25 11.97 -12.19 4.65
CA ASN A 25 11.97 -13.58 5.12
C ASN A 25 10.70 -13.93 5.91
N LEU A 26 10.23 -13.01 6.76
CA LEU A 26 9.02 -13.22 7.56
C LEU A 26 7.77 -13.26 6.70
N VAL A 27 7.60 -12.31 5.78
CA VAL A 27 6.40 -12.25 4.95
C VAL A 27 6.46 -13.19 3.74
N GLY A 28 7.66 -13.64 3.36
CA GLY A 28 7.85 -14.58 2.25
C GLY A 28 7.74 -13.94 0.88
N SER A 29 8.11 -12.66 0.75
CA SER A 29 8.04 -11.93 -0.51
C SER A 29 9.15 -10.88 -0.58
N LEU A 30 9.54 -10.50 -1.79
CA LEU A 30 10.50 -9.42 -2.01
C LEU A 30 9.77 -8.09 -2.18
N PRO A 31 10.28 -6.99 -1.61
CA PRO A 31 9.62 -5.69 -1.72
C PRO A 31 9.91 -5.03 -3.08
N ASN A 32 9.03 -4.10 -3.47
CA ASN A 32 9.30 -3.20 -4.58
C ASN A 32 10.21 -2.04 -4.16
N LEU A 33 10.13 -1.66 -2.88
CA LEU A 33 10.94 -0.61 -2.29
C LEU A 33 11.21 -0.97 -0.84
N SER A 34 12.46 -0.83 -0.40
CA SER A 34 12.80 -0.99 1.02
C SER A 34 13.98 -0.11 1.39
N TYR A 35 14.06 0.26 2.65
CA TYR A 35 15.12 1.10 3.18
C TYR A 35 15.20 0.97 4.69
N ARG A 36 16.39 1.30 5.22
CA ARG A 36 16.63 1.37 6.67
C ARG A 36 16.57 2.82 7.13
N LYS A 37 16.28 3.01 8.41
CA LYS A 37 16.42 4.33 9.05
C LYS A 37 17.84 4.85 8.85
N GLY A 38 17.96 6.11 8.46
CA GLY A 38 19.25 6.77 8.22
C GLY A 38 19.82 6.57 6.84
N GLN A 39 19.21 5.72 6.02
CA GLN A 39 19.67 5.49 4.65
C GLN A 39 19.43 6.74 3.80
N LEU A 40 20.43 7.09 2.99
CA LEU A 40 20.31 8.21 2.07
C LEU A 40 19.50 7.82 0.85
N LEU A 41 18.52 8.65 0.52
CA LEU A 41 17.80 8.57 -0.74
C LEU A 41 18.41 9.60 -1.68
N ASN A 42 19.10 9.14 -2.72
CA ASN A 42 19.62 10.01 -3.77
C ASN A 42 18.47 10.46 -4.67
N SER A 43 17.99 11.68 -4.46
CA SER A 43 17.15 12.34 -5.44
C SER A 43 18.00 13.37 -6.20
N LYS A 44 17.58 13.76 -7.40
CA LYS A 44 18.35 14.59 -8.35
C LYS A 44 18.89 15.89 -7.77
N ASN A 45 18.32 16.43 -6.69
CA ASN A 45 18.67 17.73 -6.16
C ASN A 45 18.85 17.76 -4.63
N HIS A 46 18.56 16.66 -3.92
CA HIS A 46 18.59 16.64 -2.46
C HIS A 46 18.99 15.26 -1.96
N ASP A 47 19.88 15.25 -0.98
CA ASP A 47 20.11 14.07 -0.16
C ASP A 47 19.03 14.05 0.92
N ILE A 48 18.10 13.10 0.82
CA ILE A 48 17.05 12.89 1.81
C ILE A 48 17.44 11.69 2.67
N VAL A 49 17.50 11.91 3.97
CA VAL A 49 17.74 10.84 4.93
C VAL A 49 16.40 10.24 5.33
N ARG A 50 16.28 8.92 5.23
CA ARG A 50 15.09 8.20 5.68
C ARG A 50 14.96 8.28 7.19
N ARG A 51 13.83 8.79 7.66
CA ARG A 51 13.57 8.99 9.10
C ARG A 51 13.19 7.71 9.82
N THR A 52 12.72 6.72 9.08
CA THR A 52 12.36 5.40 9.59
C THR A 52 12.69 4.35 8.54
N GLY A 53 12.75 3.09 8.92
CA GLY A 53 12.83 1.99 7.96
C GLY A 53 11.49 1.74 7.31
N GLY A 54 11.51 1.21 6.08
CA GLY A 54 10.30 0.91 5.33
C GLY A 54 10.45 -0.29 4.42
N TRP A 55 9.33 -0.97 4.20
CA TRP A 55 9.23 -2.13 3.31
C TRP A 55 7.90 -2.04 2.57
N HIS A 56 7.92 -1.96 1.25
CA HIS A 56 6.74 -1.71 0.42
C HIS A 56 6.57 -2.80 -0.62
N LEU A 57 5.36 -3.36 -0.71
CA LEU A 57 4.99 -4.32 -1.74
C LEU A 57 3.75 -3.80 -2.48
N ASN A 58 3.89 -3.59 -3.78
CA ASN A 58 2.85 -3.00 -4.61
C ASN A 58 2.01 -4.09 -5.29
N ALA A 59 0.71 -3.85 -5.38
CA ALA A 59 -0.13 -4.56 -6.33
C ALA A 59 -0.01 -3.91 -7.72
N THR A 60 -0.39 -4.64 -8.75
CA THR A 60 -0.55 -4.10 -10.09
C THR A 60 -1.65 -3.04 -10.10
N THR A 61 -1.37 -1.87 -10.64
CA THR A 61 -2.37 -0.80 -10.77
C THR A 61 -3.55 -1.28 -11.61
N CYS A 62 -4.77 -0.98 -11.15
CA CYS A 62 -5.99 -1.38 -11.83
C CYS A 62 -6.72 -0.19 -12.45
N GLU A 63 -7.11 -0.35 -13.72
CA GLU A 63 -7.95 0.60 -14.44
C GLU A 63 -9.00 -0.20 -15.24
N PRO A 64 -10.28 -0.15 -14.87
CA PRO A 64 -10.86 0.58 -13.73
C PRO A 64 -10.37 0.06 -12.38
N GLY A 65 -10.60 0.85 -11.34
CA GLY A 65 -10.14 0.52 -9.99
C GLY A 65 -10.75 -0.78 -9.44
N ASN A 66 -9.94 -1.59 -8.78
CA ASN A 66 -10.36 -2.85 -8.20
C ASN A 66 -9.50 -3.22 -6.99
N LEU A 67 -9.90 -2.70 -5.82
CA LEU A 67 -9.14 -2.94 -4.58
C LEU A 67 -9.19 -4.40 -4.13
N ASP A 68 -10.30 -5.09 -4.31
CA ASP A 68 -10.40 -6.52 -3.95
C ASP A 68 -9.33 -7.35 -4.68
N ALA A 69 -9.19 -7.14 -5.98
CA ALA A 69 -8.18 -7.85 -6.76
C ALA A 69 -6.76 -7.50 -6.33
N GLN A 70 -6.52 -6.23 -6.00
CA GLN A 70 -5.20 -5.77 -5.56
C GLN A 70 -4.83 -6.30 -4.19
N VAL A 71 -5.77 -6.35 -3.26
CA VAL A 71 -5.55 -6.98 -1.96
C VAL A 71 -5.24 -8.47 -2.14
N GLU A 72 -6.01 -9.16 -2.95
CA GLU A 72 -5.78 -10.58 -3.22
C GLU A 72 -4.38 -10.82 -3.81
N GLU A 73 -3.96 -10.01 -4.74
CA GLU A 73 -2.63 -10.10 -5.35
C GLU A 73 -1.53 -9.99 -4.27
N ILE A 74 -1.64 -9.04 -3.35
CA ILE A 74 -0.67 -8.85 -2.28
C ILE A 74 -0.71 -10.01 -1.29
N LEU A 75 -1.90 -10.45 -0.88
CA LEU A 75 -2.04 -11.49 0.13
C LEU A 75 -1.62 -12.87 -0.38
N VAL A 76 -1.77 -13.15 -1.66
CA VAL A 76 -1.28 -14.38 -2.28
C VAL A 76 0.25 -14.46 -2.25
N LYS A 77 0.92 -13.33 -2.35
CA LYS A 77 2.39 -13.25 -2.34
C LYS A 77 2.99 -13.27 -0.94
N THR A 78 2.18 -13.10 0.11
CA THR A 78 2.66 -12.99 1.49
C THR A 78 2.18 -14.15 2.33
N THR A 79 2.82 -14.35 3.48
CA THR A 79 2.50 -15.47 4.35
C THR A 79 1.06 -15.43 4.86
N ARG A 80 0.46 -16.62 5.03
CA ARG A 80 -0.85 -16.80 5.67
C ARG A 80 -0.75 -17.02 7.17
N ASP A 81 0.47 -17.13 7.69
CA ASP A 81 0.72 -17.41 9.10
C ASP A 81 0.38 -16.17 9.94
N LEU A 82 -0.74 -16.23 10.65
CA LEU A 82 -1.22 -15.12 11.47
C LEU A 82 -0.30 -14.84 12.67
N THR A 83 0.52 -15.80 13.09
CA THR A 83 1.50 -15.56 14.15
C THR A 83 2.62 -14.63 13.68
N VAL A 84 3.01 -14.73 12.40
CA VAL A 84 3.97 -13.82 11.79
C VAL A 84 3.39 -12.40 11.74
N TRP A 85 2.14 -12.27 11.32
CA TRP A 85 1.48 -10.96 11.26
C TRP A 85 1.31 -10.34 12.65
N ALA A 86 0.99 -11.16 13.68
CA ALA A 86 0.90 -10.67 15.04
C ALA A 86 2.26 -10.14 15.54
N ARG A 87 3.35 -10.84 15.22
CA ARG A 87 4.70 -10.39 15.53
C ARG A 87 5.04 -9.08 14.83
N LEU A 88 4.73 -8.98 13.55
CA LEU A 88 4.99 -7.76 12.77
C LEU A 88 4.21 -6.57 13.32
N ASN A 89 2.94 -6.77 13.69
CA ASN A 89 2.11 -5.72 14.28
C ASN A 89 2.64 -5.24 15.64
N ARG A 90 3.24 -6.13 16.41
CA ARG A 90 3.83 -5.77 17.71
C ARG A 90 5.03 -4.84 17.54
N ASP A 91 5.87 -5.12 16.54
CA ASP A 91 7.17 -4.47 16.39
C ASP A 91 7.16 -3.32 15.37
N TYR A 92 6.19 -3.28 14.46
CA TYR A 92 6.15 -2.34 13.34
C TYR A 92 4.76 -1.75 13.13
N LYS A 93 4.70 -0.69 12.33
CA LYS A 93 3.43 -0.13 11.84
C LYS A 93 3.16 -0.68 10.46
N ILE A 94 1.94 -1.19 10.25
CA ILE A 94 1.55 -1.85 9.01
C ILE A 94 0.29 -1.20 8.48
N ASP A 95 0.28 -0.85 7.20
CA ASP A 95 -0.95 -0.44 6.52
C ASP A 95 -0.98 -0.94 5.08
N LEU A 96 -2.19 -0.94 4.52
CA LEU A 96 -2.39 -1.02 3.09
C LEU A 96 -2.77 0.38 2.64
N PHE A 97 -1.88 1.05 1.94
CA PHE A 97 -2.12 2.39 1.41
C PHE A 97 -2.71 2.28 0.01
N CYS A 98 -3.88 2.88 -0.19
CA CYS A 98 -4.59 2.83 -1.46
C CYS A 98 -4.76 4.23 -2.03
N GLY A 99 -4.40 4.40 -3.28
CA GLY A 99 -4.68 5.62 -4.04
C GLY A 99 -5.90 5.40 -4.92
N LEU A 100 -6.89 6.27 -4.79
CA LEU A 100 -8.14 6.21 -5.53
C LEU A 100 -8.22 7.42 -6.45
N PHE A 101 -8.02 7.18 -7.74
CA PHE A 101 -8.01 8.26 -8.75
C PHE A 101 -9.37 8.35 -9.40
N MET A 102 -10.05 9.47 -9.20
CA MET A 102 -11.38 9.74 -9.73
C MET A 102 -11.25 10.52 -11.04
N GLU A 103 -12.10 10.16 -12.00
CA GLU A 103 -12.24 10.90 -13.26
C GLU A 103 -13.48 11.79 -13.20
N GLU A 104 -14.52 11.31 -12.52
CA GLU A 104 -15.76 12.04 -12.31
C GLU A 104 -15.95 12.36 -10.83
N THR A 105 -16.92 13.22 -10.51
CA THR A 105 -17.17 13.67 -9.15
C THR A 105 -17.87 12.62 -8.28
N ASP A 106 -18.43 11.59 -8.89
CA ASP A 106 -19.18 10.54 -8.21
C ASP A 106 -18.75 9.18 -8.75
N GLU A 107 -17.77 8.58 -8.08
CA GLU A 107 -17.28 7.25 -8.41
C GLU A 107 -17.15 6.41 -7.14
N GLY A 108 -17.27 5.11 -7.29
CA GLY A 108 -17.22 4.20 -6.16
C GLY A 108 -16.29 3.01 -6.36
N VAL A 109 -15.88 2.45 -5.25
CA VAL A 109 -15.12 1.22 -5.19
C VAL A 109 -15.65 0.40 -4.01
N GLU A 110 -15.67 -0.90 -4.17
CA GLU A 110 -16.16 -1.81 -3.15
C GLU A 110 -15.03 -2.63 -2.54
N LEU A 111 -15.19 -2.97 -1.27
CA LEU A 111 -14.36 -3.93 -0.56
C LEU A 111 -15.27 -5.03 -0.05
N SER A 112 -14.99 -6.26 -0.47
CA SER A 112 -15.79 -7.42 -0.04
C SER A 112 -15.56 -7.74 1.43
N ALA A 113 -16.52 -8.43 2.04
CA ALA A 113 -16.38 -8.91 3.42
C ALA A 113 -15.16 -9.83 3.55
N LYS A 114 -14.88 -10.65 2.54
CA LYS A 114 -13.71 -11.53 2.50
C LYS A 114 -12.40 -10.71 2.57
N THR A 115 -12.31 -9.64 1.81
CA THR A 115 -11.15 -8.75 1.82
C THR A 115 -10.98 -8.08 3.17
N LEU A 116 -12.06 -7.55 3.74
CA LEU A 116 -12.03 -6.90 5.05
C LEU A 116 -11.60 -7.86 6.16
N LEU A 117 -12.13 -9.10 6.13
CA LEU A 117 -11.75 -10.13 7.10
C LEU A 117 -10.26 -10.49 6.95
N ALA A 118 -9.80 -10.68 5.73
CA ALA A 118 -8.40 -11.06 5.47
C ALA A 118 -7.43 -9.99 5.97
N LEU A 119 -7.73 -8.73 5.74
CA LEU A 119 -6.92 -7.61 6.26
C LEU A 119 -7.01 -7.55 7.79
N GLY A 120 -8.21 -7.65 8.34
CA GLY A 120 -8.43 -7.58 9.79
C GLY A 120 -7.74 -8.70 10.56
N GLU A 121 -7.77 -9.94 10.06
CA GLU A 121 -7.08 -11.08 10.65
C GLU A 121 -5.57 -10.85 10.75
N ARG A 122 -5.00 -10.15 9.78
CA ARG A 122 -3.58 -9.84 9.72
C ARG A 122 -3.22 -8.56 10.46
N GLY A 123 -4.21 -7.86 11.02
CA GLY A 123 -3.99 -6.58 11.68
C GLY A 123 -3.52 -5.49 10.72
N ILE A 124 -3.89 -5.58 9.46
CA ILE A 124 -3.51 -4.59 8.43
C ILE A 124 -4.59 -3.51 8.35
N LYS A 125 -4.20 -2.29 8.70
CA LYS A 125 -5.04 -1.11 8.56
C LYS A 125 -5.09 -0.68 7.10
N ILE A 126 -6.25 -0.23 6.63
CA ILE A 126 -6.38 0.33 5.28
C ILE A 126 -6.42 1.85 5.34
N GLY A 127 -5.62 2.50 4.52
CA GLY A 127 -5.64 3.95 4.33
C GLY A 127 -6.04 4.27 2.89
N LEU A 128 -7.00 5.16 2.74
CA LEU A 128 -7.51 5.56 1.44
C LEU A 128 -7.16 7.03 1.17
N CYS A 129 -6.45 7.27 0.07
CA CYS A 129 -6.18 8.62 -0.40
C CYS A 129 -6.99 8.86 -1.67
N LEU A 130 -7.90 9.82 -1.60
CA LEU A 130 -8.79 10.14 -2.71
C LEU A 130 -8.21 11.30 -3.50
N TYR A 131 -7.99 11.05 -4.79
CA TYR A 131 -7.54 12.07 -5.73
C TYR A 131 -8.74 12.51 -6.56
N ALA A 132 -9.25 13.72 -6.27
CA ALA A 132 -10.38 14.30 -7.00
C ALA A 132 -10.03 14.47 -8.46
N PRO A 133 -11.05 14.52 -9.36
CA PRO A 133 -10.78 14.80 -10.76
C PRO A 133 -10.03 16.13 -10.88
N THR A 134 -8.98 16.13 -11.68
CA THR A 134 -8.28 17.39 -11.98
C THR A 134 -9.17 18.26 -12.85
N GLU A 135 -9.22 19.56 -12.55
CA GLU A 135 -9.79 20.51 -13.50
C GLU A 135 -8.99 20.39 -14.80
N ASN A 136 -9.69 20.14 -15.89
CA ASN A 136 -9.05 20.06 -17.19
C ASN A 136 -8.47 21.43 -17.53
N ALA A 137 -7.25 21.42 -18.09
CA ALA A 137 -6.70 22.62 -18.70
C ALA A 137 -7.68 23.24 -19.71
N GLU A 138 -8.56 22.45 -20.29
CA GLU A 138 -9.65 22.85 -21.19
C GLU A 138 -10.70 23.72 -20.49
N ALA A 139 -10.91 23.55 -19.19
CA ALA A 139 -11.85 24.38 -18.44
C ALA A 139 -11.32 25.79 -18.21
N ASN A 140 -10.07 26.05 -18.48
CA ASN A 140 -9.41 27.34 -18.35
C ASN A 140 -9.23 28.08 -19.69
N ASP A 141 -9.70 27.49 -20.75
CA ASP A 141 -9.67 28.11 -22.09
C ASP A 141 -10.91 29.05 -22.32
#